data_f6c0cedd84eacb04d50774d7775c1b3b
#
_entry.id   f6c0cedd84eacb04d50774d7775c1b3b
#
_cell.length_a   1.000
_cell.length_b   1.000
_cell.length_c   1.000
_cell.angle_alpha   90.00
_cell.angle_beta   90.00
_cell.angle_gamma   90.00
#
_symmetry.space_group_name_H-M   'P 1'
#
loop_
_entity.id
_entity.type
_entity.pdbx_description
1 polymer ?
#
loop_
_entity_poly.entity_id
_entity_poly.type
_entity_poly.pdbx_seq_one_letter_code
_entity_poly.pdbx_strand_id
1 'polypeptide(L)'
;MCVIAYNEEQNINGILECIKNQDYDHNNMEVVLVDGASTDNTRALMCEFALDNKDEFRRVVVLDNPKKTLPSGWNVALREYKGDAIIKVDAHAVIPEDFVSKNVRVLETGEYICGGQRPNIIDKPTPFKETLLLAESSMFGSSIASYRNNPGKTYVKSLFHAAYRREVFEKVGFFNEELVRTEDNEIHYRMRKAGYKLCFDPDIISYQYTRSSLKAMLKQKYANGYWIGKTSKVCPKCLSIYHFVPFAFVSAIIASGSVIGATGLAECIKKRHNHTLGKGISALRKVTVVLTTVMW
;
A
#
# COMPACT_ATOMS: atom_id res chain seq x y z
N MET A 1 11.28 6.99 -14.23
CA MET A 1 10.14 7.21 -13.28
C MET A 1 8.84 6.84 -13.96
N CYS A 2 7.92 6.17 -13.25
CA CYS A 2 6.62 5.83 -13.81
C CYS A 2 5.50 6.14 -12.81
N VAL A 3 4.45 6.82 -13.30
CA VAL A 3 3.25 7.20 -12.54
C VAL A 3 2.01 6.74 -13.29
N ILE A 4 1.11 6.02 -12.60
CA ILE A 4 -0.21 5.67 -13.12
C ILE A 4 -1.25 6.51 -12.36
N ALA A 5 -2.14 7.18 -13.09
CA ALA A 5 -3.20 7.98 -12.49
C ALA A 5 -4.58 7.68 -13.08
N TYR A 6 -5.61 7.79 -12.25
CA TYR A 6 -7.01 7.75 -12.64
C TYR A 6 -7.81 8.70 -11.76
N ASN A 7 -8.31 9.79 -12.33
CA ASN A 7 -9.05 10.86 -11.62
C ASN A 7 -8.26 11.41 -10.42
N GLU A 8 -7.05 11.88 -10.68
CA GLU A 8 -6.10 12.42 -9.69
C GLU A 8 -5.79 13.91 -9.93
N GLU A 9 -6.69 14.68 -10.55
CA GLU A 9 -6.45 16.10 -10.88
C GLU A 9 -6.03 16.94 -9.68
N GLN A 10 -6.48 16.57 -8.46
CA GLN A 10 -6.13 17.28 -7.22
C GLN A 10 -4.72 16.94 -6.70
N ASN A 11 -4.14 15.83 -7.14
CA ASN A 11 -2.88 15.31 -6.60
C ASN A 11 -1.76 15.26 -7.63
N ILE A 12 -2.10 15.11 -8.91
CA ILE A 12 -1.12 14.83 -9.96
C ILE A 12 -0.02 15.89 -10.06
N ASN A 13 -0.35 17.17 -9.91
CA ASN A 13 0.64 18.25 -9.97
C ASN A 13 1.68 18.12 -8.86
N GLY A 14 1.31 17.63 -7.68
CA GLY A 14 2.25 17.43 -6.58
C GLY A 14 3.34 16.41 -6.91
N ILE A 15 2.99 15.27 -7.50
CA ILE A 15 3.99 14.27 -7.87
C ILE A 15 4.78 14.70 -9.12
N LEU A 16 4.18 15.40 -10.07
CA LEU A 16 4.88 15.93 -11.25
C LEU A 16 5.96 16.95 -10.82
N GLU A 17 5.64 17.82 -9.87
CA GLU A 17 6.61 18.76 -9.28
C GLU A 17 7.71 18.01 -8.51
N CYS A 18 7.40 16.99 -7.74
CA CYS A 18 8.42 16.15 -7.10
C CYS A 18 9.34 15.47 -8.13
N ILE A 19 8.83 15.06 -9.30
CA ILE A 19 9.64 14.47 -10.37
C ILE A 19 10.57 15.52 -10.98
N LYS A 20 10.07 16.73 -11.21
CA LYS A 20 10.85 17.85 -11.75
C LYS A 20 12.00 18.27 -10.84
N ASN A 21 11.80 18.19 -9.54
CA ASN A 21 12.78 18.60 -8.54
C ASN A 21 13.72 17.45 -8.10
N GLN A 22 13.82 16.35 -8.84
CA GLN A 22 14.78 15.30 -8.49
C GLN A 22 16.23 15.77 -8.73
N ASP A 23 17.13 15.41 -7.82
CA ASP A 23 18.57 15.74 -7.88
C ASP A 23 19.37 14.86 -8.86
N TYR A 24 18.72 13.87 -9.46
CA TYR A 24 19.33 12.99 -10.45
C TYR A 24 19.34 13.63 -11.84
N ASP A 25 20.40 13.43 -12.62
CA ASP A 25 20.55 13.98 -13.97
C ASP A 25 19.35 13.62 -14.88
N HIS A 26 18.56 14.63 -15.23
CA HIS A 26 17.36 14.48 -16.04
C HIS A 26 17.64 13.92 -17.46
N ASN A 27 18.85 14.11 -18.00
CA ASN A 27 19.27 13.48 -19.25
C ASN A 27 19.33 11.94 -19.15
N ASN A 28 19.38 11.41 -17.94
CA ASN A 28 19.31 9.97 -17.63
C ASN A 28 17.94 9.54 -17.11
N MET A 29 16.98 10.46 -17.03
CA MET A 29 15.62 10.18 -16.55
C MET A 29 14.61 10.13 -17.70
N GLU A 30 13.87 9.03 -17.76
CA GLU A 30 12.64 8.91 -18.53
C GLU A 30 11.43 9.03 -17.60
N VAL A 31 10.43 9.83 -17.98
CA VAL A 31 9.17 9.99 -17.26
C VAL A 31 8.05 9.34 -18.08
N VAL A 32 7.44 8.30 -17.52
CA VAL A 32 6.33 7.57 -18.14
C VAL A 32 5.08 7.82 -17.32
N LEU A 33 4.15 8.56 -17.87
CA LEU A 33 2.87 8.90 -17.28
C LEU A 33 1.78 8.07 -17.95
N VAL A 34 0.97 7.35 -17.17
CA VAL A 34 -0.08 6.49 -17.73
C VAL A 34 -1.44 6.93 -17.19
N ASP A 35 -2.29 7.40 -18.09
CA ASP A 35 -3.65 7.79 -17.76
C ASP A 35 -4.61 6.60 -17.84
N GLY A 36 -5.32 6.33 -16.75
CA GLY A 36 -6.32 5.27 -16.61
C GLY A 36 -7.67 5.58 -17.26
N ALA A 37 -7.72 6.35 -18.34
CA ALA A 37 -8.92 6.92 -18.96
C ALA A 37 -9.71 7.78 -17.97
N SER A 38 -9.02 8.76 -17.39
CA SER A 38 -9.58 9.76 -16.48
C SER A 38 -10.70 10.56 -17.13
N THR A 39 -11.63 11.01 -16.31
CA THR A 39 -12.79 11.83 -16.72
C THR A 39 -12.70 13.26 -16.20
N ASP A 40 -11.64 13.56 -15.45
CA ASP A 40 -11.27 14.88 -14.94
C ASP A 40 -10.06 15.44 -15.72
N ASN A 41 -9.42 16.48 -15.20
CA ASN A 41 -8.28 17.13 -15.86
C ASN A 41 -6.95 16.38 -15.73
N THR A 42 -6.89 15.18 -15.12
CA THR A 42 -5.65 14.43 -14.88
C THR A 42 -4.82 14.28 -16.15
N ARG A 43 -5.44 13.82 -17.24
CA ARG A 43 -4.73 13.60 -18.51
C ARG A 43 -4.21 14.89 -19.13
N ALA A 44 -4.99 15.97 -19.05
CA ALA A 44 -4.58 17.27 -19.57
C ALA A 44 -3.34 17.80 -18.84
N LEU A 45 -3.31 17.69 -17.49
CA LEU A 45 -2.16 18.09 -16.66
C LEU A 45 -0.90 17.26 -16.95
N MET A 46 -1.06 15.96 -17.21
CA MET A 46 0.07 15.11 -17.64
C MET A 46 0.61 15.52 -19.00
N CYS A 47 -0.26 15.86 -19.97
CA CYS A 47 0.14 16.30 -21.30
C CYS A 47 0.83 17.68 -21.23
N GLU A 48 0.34 18.60 -20.42
CA GLU A 48 0.97 19.89 -20.17
C GLU A 48 2.39 19.72 -19.62
N PHE A 49 2.54 18.91 -18.56
CA PHE A 49 3.86 18.59 -18.02
C PHE A 49 4.80 18.00 -19.09
N ALA A 50 4.30 17.08 -19.91
CA ALA A 50 5.12 16.46 -20.94
C ALA A 50 5.58 17.45 -22.02
N LEU A 51 4.74 18.42 -22.37
CA LEU A 51 5.09 19.48 -23.33
C LEU A 51 6.12 20.45 -22.75
N ASP A 52 5.91 20.87 -21.51
CA ASP A 52 6.73 21.88 -20.85
C ASP A 52 8.15 21.37 -20.51
N ASN A 53 8.28 20.06 -20.28
CA ASN A 53 9.53 19.45 -19.82
C ASN A 53 10.16 18.47 -20.83
N LYS A 54 9.74 18.49 -22.09
CA LYS A 54 10.24 17.58 -23.15
C LYS A 54 11.73 17.66 -23.40
N ASP A 55 12.32 18.86 -23.21
CA ASP A 55 13.74 19.14 -23.43
C ASP A 55 14.56 19.08 -22.12
N GLU A 56 13.89 18.95 -20.99
CA GLU A 56 14.52 18.85 -19.66
C GLU A 56 14.88 17.41 -19.31
N PHE A 57 14.04 16.45 -19.68
CA PHE A 57 14.24 15.02 -19.43
C PHE A 57 14.67 14.30 -20.70
N ARG A 58 15.36 13.17 -20.54
CA ARG A 58 15.70 12.29 -21.67
C ARG A 58 14.46 11.95 -22.51
N ARG A 59 13.31 11.75 -21.88
CA ARG A 59 12.03 11.49 -22.52
C ARG A 59 10.90 11.71 -21.52
N VAL A 60 9.84 12.37 -21.94
CA VAL A 60 8.56 12.39 -21.22
C VAL A 60 7.47 11.85 -22.15
N VAL A 61 6.67 10.89 -21.68
CA VAL A 61 5.61 10.28 -22.49
C VAL A 61 4.34 10.11 -21.68
N VAL A 62 3.20 10.41 -22.28
CA VAL A 62 1.86 10.16 -21.72
C VAL A 62 1.22 9.03 -22.53
N LEU A 63 0.79 7.99 -21.82
CA LEU A 63 0.23 6.76 -22.39
C LEU A 63 -1.20 6.54 -21.90
N ASP A 64 -2.01 5.89 -22.71
CA ASP A 64 -3.39 5.57 -22.39
C ASP A 64 -3.52 4.13 -21.83
N ASN A 65 -4.27 3.98 -20.73
CA ASN A 65 -4.65 2.68 -20.17
C ASN A 65 -6.19 2.51 -20.24
N PRO A 66 -6.74 2.02 -21.34
CA PRO A 66 -8.19 1.88 -21.52
C PRO A 66 -8.85 0.88 -20.56
N LYS A 67 -8.07 -0.02 -19.96
CA LYS A 67 -8.58 -1.01 -18.98
C LYS A 67 -8.80 -0.40 -17.59
N LYS A 68 -8.35 0.81 -17.32
CA LYS A 68 -8.59 1.61 -16.08
C LYS A 68 -8.05 1.00 -14.79
N THR A 69 -7.44 -0.17 -14.83
CA THR A 69 -6.91 -0.82 -13.62
C THR A 69 -5.44 -0.46 -13.40
N LEU A 70 -5.00 -0.46 -12.15
CA LEU A 70 -3.60 -0.16 -11.81
C LEU A 70 -2.63 -1.16 -12.45
N PRO A 71 -2.82 -2.49 -12.34
CA PRO A 71 -1.89 -3.45 -12.95
C PRO A 71 -1.84 -3.36 -14.48
N SER A 72 -2.95 -3.06 -15.16
CA SER A 72 -2.92 -2.84 -16.61
C SER A 72 -2.12 -1.58 -16.98
N GLY A 73 -2.22 -0.52 -16.17
CA GLY A 73 -1.40 0.69 -16.35
C GLY A 73 0.09 0.40 -16.19
N TRP A 74 0.49 -0.37 -15.17
CA TRP A 74 1.86 -0.84 -15.03
C TRP A 74 2.33 -1.65 -16.24
N ASN A 75 1.47 -2.52 -16.77
CA ASN A 75 1.79 -3.31 -17.96
C ASN A 75 1.94 -2.45 -19.22
N VAL A 76 1.17 -1.37 -19.35
CA VAL A 76 1.37 -0.37 -20.42
C VAL A 76 2.75 0.28 -20.28
N ALA A 77 3.09 0.78 -19.08
CA ALA A 77 4.38 1.38 -18.81
C ALA A 77 5.55 0.41 -19.08
N LEU A 78 5.43 -0.84 -18.61
CA LEU A 78 6.47 -1.87 -18.79
C LEU A 78 6.75 -2.24 -20.25
N ARG A 79 5.79 -2.06 -21.16
CA ARG A 79 6.01 -2.26 -22.60
C ARG A 79 6.71 -1.08 -23.28
N GLU A 80 6.55 0.12 -22.73
CA GLU A 80 6.93 1.36 -23.38
C GLU A 80 8.21 2.01 -22.86
N TYR A 81 8.56 1.80 -21.57
CA TYR A 81 9.76 2.43 -21.00
C TYR A 81 11.05 1.93 -21.68
N LYS A 82 12.05 2.79 -21.78
CA LYS A 82 13.32 2.52 -22.47
C LYS A 82 14.52 2.43 -21.52
N GLY A 83 14.42 2.92 -20.29
CA GLY A 83 15.49 2.91 -19.32
C GLY A 83 15.93 1.51 -18.85
N ASP A 84 17.07 1.40 -18.21
CA ASP A 84 17.62 0.14 -17.64
C ASP A 84 16.88 -0.30 -16.37
N ALA A 85 16.22 0.65 -15.72
CA ALA A 85 15.38 0.42 -14.54
C ALA A 85 14.10 1.23 -14.63
N ILE A 86 13.07 0.79 -13.90
CA ILE A 86 11.82 1.53 -13.72
C ILE A 86 11.56 1.74 -12.23
N ILE A 87 11.25 2.98 -11.85
CA ILE A 87 10.86 3.36 -10.49
C ILE A 87 9.35 3.61 -10.48
N LYS A 88 8.64 2.85 -9.67
CA LYS A 88 7.20 2.90 -9.52
C LYS A 88 6.80 3.87 -8.40
N VAL A 89 5.96 4.87 -8.70
CA VAL A 89 5.43 5.83 -7.72
C VAL A 89 3.94 6.07 -7.96
N ASP A 90 3.17 6.23 -6.89
CA ASP A 90 1.74 6.56 -6.98
C ASP A 90 1.51 8.04 -7.27
N ALA A 91 0.43 8.37 -8.00
CA ALA A 91 0.05 9.72 -8.38
C ALA A 91 -0.25 10.67 -7.19
N HIS A 92 -0.52 10.13 -6.01
CA HIS A 92 -0.78 10.88 -4.78
C HIS A 92 0.29 10.70 -3.70
N ALA A 93 1.49 10.29 -4.12
CA ALA A 93 2.66 10.20 -3.25
C ALA A 93 3.41 11.54 -3.21
N VAL A 94 4.24 11.70 -2.17
CA VAL A 94 5.24 12.76 -2.10
C VAL A 94 6.60 12.08 -1.98
N ILE A 95 7.55 12.48 -2.80
CA ILE A 95 8.92 11.95 -2.79
C ILE A 95 9.93 13.09 -2.60
N PRO A 96 10.98 12.91 -1.79
CA PRO A 96 12.08 13.85 -1.67
C PRO A 96 12.87 14.00 -2.97
N GLU A 97 13.63 15.08 -3.08
CA GLU A 97 14.47 15.37 -4.25
C GLU A 97 15.53 14.29 -4.53
N ASP A 98 16.01 13.61 -3.49
CA ASP A 98 17.02 12.55 -3.55
C ASP A 98 16.44 11.13 -3.73
N PHE A 99 15.14 11.03 -4.05
CA PHE A 99 14.48 9.73 -4.15
C PHE A 99 15.02 8.87 -5.31
N VAL A 100 15.22 9.48 -6.47
CA VAL A 100 15.75 8.76 -7.64
C VAL A 100 17.22 8.40 -7.42
N SER A 101 18.06 9.34 -7.01
CA SER A 101 19.50 9.13 -6.78
C SER A 101 19.77 8.04 -5.74
N LYS A 102 18.98 7.99 -4.65
CA LYS A 102 19.07 6.93 -3.64
C LYS A 102 18.69 5.56 -4.18
N ASN A 103 17.60 5.45 -4.97
CA ASN A 103 17.22 4.20 -5.61
C ASN A 103 18.30 3.71 -6.58
N VAL A 104 18.82 4.61 -7.43
CA VAL A 104 19.88 4.28 -8.39
C VAL A 104 21.13 3.80 -7.67
N ARG A 105 21.58 4.52 -6.64
CA ARG A 105 22.74 4.12 -5.82
C ARG A 105 22.62 2.70 -5.27
N VAL A 106 21.41 2.32 -4.78
CA VAL A 106 21.19 0.95 -4.28
C VAL A 106 21.23 -0.08 -5.41
N LEU A 107 20.63 0.22 -6.57
CA LEU A 107 20.73 -0.66 -7.74
C LEU A 107 22.19 -0.83 -8.18
N GLU A 108 23.01 0.22 -8.16
CA GLU A 108 24.43 0.18 -8.53
C GLU A 108 25.29 -0.72 -7.59
N THR A 109 24.83 -0.98 -6.36
CA THR A 109 25.48 -1.99 -5.50
C THR A 109 25.28 -3.44 -5.96
N GLY A 110 24.57 -3.67 -7.05
CA GLY A 110 24.27 -5.00 -7.58
C GLY A 110 22.87 -5.52 -7.22
N GLU A 111 22.07 -4.73 -6.52
CA GLU A 111 20.68 -5.10 -6.24
C GLU A 111 19.80 -4.99 -7.51
N TYR A 112 18.83 -5.89 -7.64
CA TYR A 112 17.90 -5.93 -8.77
C TYR A 112 16.60 -5.20 -8.50
N ILE A 113 16.21 -5.14 -7.23
CA ILE A 113 14.96 -4.55 -6.76
C ILE A 113 15.27 -3.83 -5.46
N CYS A 114 14.92 -2.56 -5.37
CA CYS A 114 15.07 -1.81 -4.13
C CYS A 114 13.90 -0.86 -3.90
N GLY A 115 13.78 -0.42 -2.67
CA GLY A 115 12.83 0.57 -2.19
C GLY A 115 13.00 0.76 -0.70
N GLY A 116 12.21 1.62 -0.09
CA GLY A 116 12.42 1.94 1.30
C GLY A 116 11.16 2.25 2.08
N GLN A 117 11.28 3.20 2.98
CA GLN A 117 10.21 3.58 3.90
C GLN A 117 9.08 4.32 3.20
N ARG A 118 7.86 4.09 3.70
CA ARG A 118 6.68 4.84 3.29
C ARG A 118 5.85 5.25 4.52
N PRO A 119 6.33 6.23 5.29
CA PRO A 119 5.55 6.78 6.38
C PRO A 119 4.29 7.49 5.87
N ASN A 120 3.24 7.40 6.67
CA ASN A 120 2.02 8.17 6.44
C ASN A 120 2.20 9.59 6.97
N ILE A 121 1.68 10.57 6.23
CA ILE A 121 1.64 11.97 6.62
C ILE A 121 0.21 12.49 6.59
N ILE A 122 0.00 13.67 7.19
CA ILE A 122 -1.29 14.36 7.23
C ILE A 122 -1.16 15.70 6.51
N ASP A 123 -2.08 15.97 5.59
CA ASP A 123 -2.29 17.32 5.09
C ASP A 123 -3.18 18.08 6.09
N LYS A 124 -2.73 19.28 6.51
CA LYS A 124 -3.45 20.16 7.45
C LYS A 124 -3.91 19.41 8.72
N PRO A 125 -3.01 19.24 9.72
CA PRO A 125 -3.28 18.45 10.90
C PRO A 125 -4.49 18.99 11.69
N THR A 126 -5.31 18.06 12.14
CA THR A 126 -6.40 18.30 13.07
C THR A 126 -6.43 17.14 14.07
N PRO A 127 -6.96 17.30 15.30
CA PRO A 127 -7.01 16.21 16.30
C PRO A 127 -7.65 14.93 15.76
N PHE A 128 -8.65 15.05 14.90
CA PHE A 128 -9.31 13.90 14.28
C PHE A 128 -8.42 13.21 13.25
N LYS A 129 -7.74 13.95 12.38
CA LYS A 129 -6.79 13.38 11.40
C LYS A 129 -5.59 12.75 12.09
N GLU A 130 -5.09 13.33 13.17
CA GLU A 130 -4.03 12.74 14.01
C GLU A 130 -4.48 11.40 14.61
N THR A 131 -5.72 11.32 15.11
CA THR A 131 -6.31 10.06 15.57
C THR A 131 -6.37 9.01 14.45
N LEU A 132 -6.77 9.41 13.23
CA LEU A 132 -6.76 8.50 12.08
C LEU A 132 -5.34 8.04 11.71
N LEU A 133 -4.36 8.93 11.78
CA LEU A 133 -2.95 8.59 11.54
C LEU A 133 -2.44 7.59 12.57
N LEU A 134 -2.73 7.81 13.86
CA LEU A 134 -2.38 6.87 14.94
C LEU A 134 -3.04 5.50 14.73
N ALA A 135 -4.32 5.48 14.38
CA ALA A 135 -5.02 4.24 14.06
C ALA A 135 -4.40 3.49 12.86
N GLU A 136 -4.03 4.21 11.79
CA GLU A 136 -3.37 3.64 10.61
C GLU A 136 -1.96 3.13 10.95
N SER A 137 -1.24 3.83 11.82
CA SER A 137 0.11 3.51 12.28
C SER A 137 0.14 2.41 13.34
N SER A 138 -1.01 2.02 13.89
CA SER A 138 -1.10 0.95 14.87
C SER A 138 -0.81 -0.42 14.25
N MET A 139 -0.49 -1.40 15.10
CA MET A 139 -0.27 -2.79 14.69
C MET A 139 -1.48 -3.37 13.95
N PHE A 140 -2.70 -2.99 14.33
CA PHE A 140 -3.95 -3.41 13.68
C PHE A 140 -4.29 -2.59 12.43
N GLY A 141 -3.65 -1.43 12.24
CA GLY A 141 -3.79 -0.60 11.05
C GLY A 141 -3.01 -1.16 9.87
N SER A 142 -1.72 -0.86 9.80
CA SER A 142 -0.85 -1.31 8.70
C SER A 142 0.64 -1.30 9.06
N SER A 143 0.99 -1.06 10.34
CA SER A 143 2.39 -0.93 10.78
C SER A 143 3.17 -2.25 10.81
N ILE A 144 2.49 -3.41 10.71
CA ILE A 144 3.14 -4.73 10.63
C ILE A 144 3.94 -4.91 9.32
N ALA A 145 3.64 -4.13 8.29
CA ALA A 145 4.40 -4.21 7.04
C ALA A 145 5.82 -3.68 7.25
N SER A 146 6.81 -4.52 6.93
CA SER A 146 8.23 -4.26 7.19
C SER A 146 8.80 -2.99 6.56
N TYR A 147 8.20 -2.49 5.47
CA TYR A 147 8.57 -1.23 4.82
C TYR A 147 8.13 0.03 5.59
N ARG A 148 7.45 -0.09 6.74
CA ARG A 148 7.01 1.08 7.51
C ARG A 148 7.92 1.45 8.66
N ASN A 149 8.52 0.47 9.34
CA ASN A 149 9.21 0.70 10.61
C ASN A 149 10.53 -0.10 10.71
N ASN A 150 11.20 -0.42 9.59
CA ASN A 150 12.44 -1.14 9.65
C ASN A 150 13.61 -0.16 9.80
N PRO A 151 14.43 -0.27 10.85
CA PRO A 151 15.52 0.68 11.11
C PRO A 151 16.79 0.45 10.28
N GLY A 152 16.88 -0.66 9.54
CA GLY A 152 18.10 -1.04 8.84
C GLY A 152 17.88 -1.62 7.45
N LYS A 153 18.95 -1.60 6.64
CA LYS A 153 18.96 -2.23 5.32
C LYS A 153 18.76 -3.75 5.47
N THR A 154 17.77 -4.30 4.76
CA THR A 154 17.41 -5.72 4.86
C THR A 154 16.63 -6.19 3.63
N TYR A 155 16.33 -7.49 3.56
CA TYR A 155 15.47 -8.03 2.51
C TYR A 155 14.06 -8.26 3.04
N VAL A 156 13.08 -7.79 2.28
CA VAL A 156 11.66 -7.84 2.65
C VAL A 156 10.84 -8.67 1.66
N LYS A 157 9.61 -8.99 2.03
CA LYS A 157 8.71 -9.77 1.17
C LYS A 157 7.95 -8.94 0.15
N SER A 158 7.78 -7.65 0.41
CA SER A 158 7.10 -6.70 -0.46
C SER A 158 7.64 -5.30 -0.22
N LEU A 159 7.65 -4.48 -1.26
CA LEU A 159 7.96 -3.05 -1.27
C LEU A 159 6.75 -2.30 -1.82
N PHE A 160 6.68 -1.00 -1.57
CA PHE A 160 5.58 -0.18 -2.08
C PHE A 160 6.01 0.65 -3.29
N HIS A 161 6.71 1.76 -3.08
CA HIS A 161 7.38 2.49 -4.15
C HIS A 161 8.78 1.89 -4.32
N ALA A 162 9.01 1.27 -5.46
CA ALA A 162 10.22 0.49 -5.66
C ALA A 162 10.81 0.70 -7.05
N ALA A 163 12.13 0.52 -7.12
CA ALA A 163 12.90 0.50 -8.35
C ALA A 163 13.19 -0.96 -8.73
N TYR A 164 13.08 -1.26 -10.01
CA TYR A 164 13.30 -2.58 -10.59
C TYR A 164 14.19 -2.47 -11.80
N ARG A 165 15.24 -3.30 -11.90
CA ARG A 165 15.99 -3.45 -13.14
C ARG A 165 15.12 -4.09 -14.22
N ARG A 166 15.33 -3.74 -15.46
CA ARG A 166 14.58 -4.24 -16.63
C ARG A 166 14.54 -5.76 -16.69
N GLU A 167 15.66 -6.40 -16.50
CA GLU A 167 15.81 -7.86 -16.54
C GLU A 167 14.93 -8.62 -15.55
N VAL A 168 14.46 -7.96 -14.47
CA VAL A 168 13.51 -8.57 -13.53
C VAL A 168 12.19 -8.86 -14.22
N PHE A 169 11.65 -7.91 -14.97
CA PHE A 169 10.40 -8.07 -15.71
C PHE A 169 10.56 -8.95 -16.95
N GLU A 170 11.72 -8.93 -17.60
CA GLU A 170 12.03 -9.86 -18.69
C GLU A 170 11.98 -11.32 -18.23
N LYS A 171 12.45 -11.61 -17.01
CA LYS A 171 12.45 -12.96 -16.44
C LYS A 171 11.11 -13.35 -15.82
N VAL A 172 10.44 -12.42 -15.10
CA VAL A 172 9.26 -12.72 -14.28
C VAL A 172 7.97 -12.46 -15.05
N GLY A 173 8.00 -11.58 -16.08
CA GLY A 173 6.83 -11.13 -16.82
C GLY A 173 6.07 -10.00 -16.13
N PHE A 174 4.92 -9.67 -16.67
CA PHE A 174 4.10 -8.52 -16.30
C PHE A 174 3.22 -8.76 -15.07
N PHE A 175 2.56 -7.69 -14.58
CA PHE A 175 1.59 -7.76 -13.50
C PHE A 175 0.35 -8.58 -13.89
N ASN A 176 -0.20 -9.31 -12.95
CA ASN A 176 -1.48 -10.00 -13.12
C ASN A 176 -2.64 -9.00 -13.03
N GLU A 177 -3.32 -8.77 -14.14
CA GLU A 177 -4.40 -7.78 -14.26
C GLU A 177 -5.69 -8.18 -13.52
N GLU A 178 -5.82 -9.42 -13.07
CA GLU A 178 -6.94 -9.88 -12.24
C GLU A 178 -6.87 -9.35 -10.80
N LEU A 179 -5.69 -8.91 -10.35
CA LEU A 179 -5.43 -8.49 -8.97
C LEU A 179 -5.25 -6.97 -8.88
N VAL A 180 -6.36 -6.23 -8.92
CA VAL A 180 -6.36 -4.76 -9.05
C VAL A 180 -5.73 -4.01 -7.85
N ARG A 181 -5.67 -4.61 -6.66
CA ARG A 181 -5.11 -3.95 -5.46
C ARG A 181 -4.06 -4.78 -4.71
N THR A 182 -3.78 -5.95 -5.14
CA THR A 182 -2.82 -6.88 -4.52
C THR A 182 -1.80 -7.38 -5.53
N GLU A 183 -1.72 -6.68 -6.65
CA GLU A 183 -0.79 -6.92 -7.75
C GLU A 183 0.67 -6.96 -7.27
N ASP A 184 1.02 -6.08 -6.30
CA ASP A 184 2.35 -6.04 -5.70
C ASP A 184 2.70 -7.33 -4.94
N ASN A 185 1.75 -7.87 -4.18
CA ASN A 185 1.99 -9.11 -3.42
C ASN A 185 2.27 -10.28 -4.36
N GLU A 186 1.54 -10.35 -5.46
CA GLU A 186 1.67 -11.43 -6.46
C GLU A 186 2.98 -11.30 -7.25
N ILE A 187 3.27 -10.12 -7.81
CA ILE A 187 4.49 -9.91 -8.58
C ILE A 187 5.75 -10.10 -7.72
N HIS A 188 5.78 -9.56 -6.51
CA HIS A 188 6.89 -9.75 -5.58
C HIS A 188 7.06 -11.22 -5.15
N TYR A 189 5.97 -11.98 -5.06
CA TYR A 189 6.05 -13.42 -4.83
C TYR A 189 6.73 -14.13 -6.01
N ARG A 190 6.35 -13.81 -7.28
CA ARG A 190 6.99 -14.37 -8.48
C ARG A 190 8.46 -13.97 -8.56
N MET A 191 8.80 -12.71 -8.27
CA MET A 191 10.19 -12.23 -8.24
C MET A 191 11.03 -13.02 -7.24
N ARG A 192 10.55 -13.22 -6.01
CA ARG A 192 11.24 -14.02 -4.99
C ARG A 192 11.36 -15.49 -5.39
N LYS A 193 10.33 -16.06 -6.03
CA LYS A 193 10.37 -17.43 -6.54
C LYS A 193 11.39 -17.59 -7.69
N ALA A 194 11.60 -16.53 -8.48
CA ALA A 194 12.62 -16.48 -9.52
C ALA A 194 14.05 -16.26 -8.98
N GLY A 195 14.22 -16.13 -7.66
CA GLY A 195 15.52 -15.97 -7.00
C GLY A 195 15.89 -14.53 -6.67
N TYR A 196 15.09 -13.54 -7.05
CA TYR A 196 15.36 -12.13 -6.71
C TYR A 196 15.07 -11.85 -5.24
N LYS A 197 15.87 -10.95 -4.66
CA LYS A 197 15.65 -10.39 -3.33
C LYS A 197 15.12 -8.97 -3.46
N LEU A 198 14.24 -8.57 -2.56
CA LEU A 198 13.73 -7.20 -2.50
C LEU A 198 14.49 -6.46 -1.40
N CYS A 199 15.43 -5.61 -1.82
CA CYS A 199 16.26 -4.83 -0.91
C CYS A 199 15.46 -3.66 -0.35
N PHE A 200 15.32 -3.63 0.97
CA PHE A 200 14.78 -2.49 1.70
C PHE A 200 15.95 -1.64 2.22
N ASP A 201 15.98 -0.37 1.85
CA ASP A 201 16.94 0.61 2.35
C ASP A 201 16.18 1.74 3.05
N PRO A 202 16.41 1.98 4.37
CA PRO A 202 15.68 2.99 5.12
C PRO A 202 15.96 4.43 4.68
N ASP A 203 17.04 4.67 3.93
CA ASP A 203 17.38 6.00 3.40
C ASP A 203 16.51 6.38 2.19
N ILE A 204 15.88 5.39 1.54
CA ILE A 204 14.89 5.62 0.49
C ILE A 204 13.55 5.89 1.16
N ILE A 205 13.04 7.13 1.03
CA ILE A 205 11.80 7.53 1.69
C ILE A 205 10.81 8.06 0.65
N SER A 206 9.56 7.64 0.77
CA SER A 206 8.42 8.23 0.09
C SER A 206 7.29 8.41 1.08
N TYR A 207 6.41 9.38 0.87
CA TYR A 207 5.33 9.68 1.79
C TYR A 207 3.97 9.41 1.16
N GLN A 208 3.00 9.03 2.00
CA GLN A 208 1.61 8.89 1.58
C GLN A 208 0.69 9.61 2.54
N TYR A 209 -0.29 10.35 1.99
CA TYR A 209 -1.31 10.98 2.82
C TYR A 209 -2.29 9.96 3.41
N THR A 210 -2.51 10.06 4.72
CA THR A 210 -3.57 9.33 5.42
C THR A 210 -4.95 9.82 4.94
N ARG A 211 -5.92 8.93 4.91
CA ARG A 211 -7.30 9.30 4.54
C ARG A 211 -7.85 10.35 5.51
N SER A 212 -8.46 11.40 4.97
CA SER A 212 -8.93 12.57 5.72
C SER A 212 -10.23 12.33 6.50
N SER A 213 -10.93 11.23 6.27
CA SER A 213 -12.19 10.89 6.93
C SER A 213 -12.30 9.42 7.28
N LEU A 214 -13.04 9.13 8.37
CA LEU A 214 -13.31 7.75 8.81
C LEU A 214 -14.03 6.94 7.70
N LYS A 215 -14.97 7.55 6.98
CA LYS A 215 -15.68 6.91 5.87
C LYS A 215 -14.72 6.44 4.77
N ALA A 216 -13.77 7.31 4.38
CA ALA A 216 -12.76 6.98 3.37
C ALA A 216 -11.81 5.89 3.87
N MET A 217 -11.40 5.95 5.14
CA MET A 217 -10.58 4.91 5.77
C MET A 217 -11.29 3.56 5.80
N LEU A 218 -12.54 3.50 6.24
CA LEU A 218 -13.33 2.25 6.28
C LEU A 218 -13.53 1.67 4.88
N LYS A 219 -13.82 2.51 3.87
CA LYS A 219 -13.92 2.09 2.47
C LYS A 219 -12.61 1.47 1.98
N GLN A 220 -11.47 2.07 2.33
CA GLN A 220 -10.15 1.55 1.99
C GLN A 220 -9.89 0.19 2.66
N LYS A 221 -10.17 0.06 3.97
CA LYS A 221 -9.98 -1.20 4.71
C LYS A 221 -10.87 -2.32 4.19
N TYR A 222 -12.13 -2.01 3.88
CA TYR A 222 -13.05 -2.96 3.24
C TYR A 222 -12.51 -3.45 1.89
N ALA A 223 -12.09 -2.52 1.03
CA ALA A 223 -11.51 -2.85 -0.27
C ALA A 223 -10.24 -3.71 -0.13
N ASN A 224 -9.36 -3.41 0.83
CA ASN A 224 -8.17 -4.22 1.09
C ASN A 224 -8.54 -5.65 1.51
N GLY A 225 -9.48 -5.81 2.44
CA GLY A 225 -9.96 -7.14 2.86
C GLY A 225 -10.59 -7.93 1.72
N TYR A 226 -11.43 -7.30 0.89
CA TYR A 226 -12.04 -7.92 -0.29
C TYR A 226 -10.97 -8.44 -1.27
N TRP A 227 -9.94 -7.63 -1.57
CA TRP A 227 -8.88 -8.02 -2.50
C TRP A 227 -7.94 -9.08 -1.93
N ILE A 228 -7.67 -9.08 -0.61
CA ILE A 228 -6.97 -10.19 0.05
C ILE A 228 -7.76 -11.49 -0.11
N GLY A 229 -9.07 -11.46 0.08
CA GLY A 229 -9.95 -12.61 -0.15
C GLY A 229 -9.92 -13.12 -1.60
N LYS A 230 -9.88 -12.21 -2.60
CA LYS A 230 -9.69 -12.60 -4.01
C LYS A 230 -8.30 -13.21 -4.26
N THR A 231 -7.26 -12.57 -3.73
CA THR A 231 -5.87 -13.03 -3.88
C THR A 231 -5.67 -14.42 -3.30
N SER A 232 -6.35 -14.75 -2.20
CA SER A 232 -6.27 -16.09 -1.59
C SER A 232 -6.75 -17.20 -2.53
N LYS A 233 -7.58 -16.88 -3.52
CA LYS A 233 -8.02 -17.83 -4.56
C LYS A 233 -7.05 -17.92 -5.73
N VAL A 234 -6.45 -16.79 -6.15
CA VAL A 234 -5.57 -16.71 -7.32
C VAL A 234 -4.15 -17.10 -6.97
N CYS A 235 -3.62 -16.58 -5.87
CA CYS A 235 -2.24 -16.80 -5.43
C CYS A 235 -2.15 -16.87 -3.88
N PRO A 236 -2.62 -17.95 -3.23
CA PRO A 236 -2.64 -18.04 -1.77
C PRO A 236 -1.23 -17.94 -1.16
N LYS A 237 -0.20 -18.43 -1.86
CA LYS A 237 1.20 -18.43 -1.39
C LYS A 237 1.87 -17.04 -1.44
N CYS A 238 1.29 -16.07 -2.11
CA CYS A 238 1.81 -14.69 -2.10
C CYS A 238 1.42 -13.93 -0.82
N LEU A 239 0.41 -14.41 -0.09
CA LEU A 239 -0.06 -13.81 1.13
C LEU A 239 0.80 -14.22 2.33
N SER A 240 1.06 -13.29 3.23
CA SER A 240 1.71 -13.53 4.52
C SER A 240 0.66 -13.54 5.63
N ILE A 241 0.99 -14.16 6.78
CA ILE A 241 0.07 -14.30 7.91
C ILE A 241 -0.47 -12.95 8.42
N TYR A 242 0.31 -11.89 8.30
CA TYR A 242 -0.10 -10.56 8.74
C TYR A 242 -1.30 -9.98 7.95
N HIS A 243 -1.57 -10.46 6.74
CA HIS A 243 -2.75 -10.07 5.97
C HIS A 243 -4.07 -10.51 6.63
N PHE A 244 -4.00 -11.54 7.49
CA PHE A 244 -5.15 -12.10 8.18
C PHE A 244 -5.33 -11.55 9.60
N VAL A 245 -4.40 -10.74 10.12
CA VAL A 245 -4.50 -10.14 11.46
C VAL A 245 -5.77 -9.32 11.65
N PRO A 246 -6.19 -8.43 10.71
CA PRO A 246 -7.46 -7.71 10.86
C PRO A 246 -8.68 -8.65 10.93
N PHE A 247 -8.69 -9.73 10.15
CA PHE A 247 -9.75 -10.73 10.19
C PHE A 247 -9.79 -11.45 11.54
N ALA A 248 -8.65 -11.90 12.05
CA ALA A 248 -8.56 -12.55 13.36
C ALA A 248 -9.02 -11.61 14.49
N PHE A 249 -8.65 -10.33 14.44
CA PHE A 249 -9.06 -9.31 15.38
C PHE A 249 -10.59 -9.11 15.40
N VAL A 250 -11.21 -8.91 14.23
CA VAL A 250 -12.67 -8.76 14.11
C VAL A 250 -13.39 -10.02 14.58
N SER A 251 -12.88 -11.20 14.24
CA SER A 251 -13.43 -12.47 14.69
C SER A 251 -13.38 -12.62 16.21
N ALA A 252 -12.29 -12.20 16.83
CA ALA A 252 -12.14 -12.20 18.30
C ALA A 252 -13.14 -11.25 18.96
N ILE A 253 -13.38 -10.05 18.42
CA ILE A 253 -14.39 -9.11 18.92
C ILE A 253 -15.79 -9.73 18.84
N ILE A 254 -16.15 -10.32 17.71
CA ILE A 254 -17.48 -10.94 17.53
C ILE A 254 -17.65 -12.09 18.51
N ALA A 255 -16.65 -12.96 18.63
CA ALA A 255 -16.69 -14.10 19.56
C ALA A 255 -16.84 -13.63 21.02
N SER A 256 -16.03 -12.62 21.44
CA SER A 256 -16.12 -12.05 22.79
C SER A 256 -17.48 -11.41 23.05
N GLY A 257 -18.00 -10.64 22.12
CA GLY A 257 -19.34 -10.05 22.21
C GLY A 257 -20.44 -11.09 22.32
N SER A 258 -20.35 -12.18 21.57
CA SER A 258 -21.28 -13.29 21.62
C SER A 258 -21.27 -14.00 22.99
N VAL A 259 -20.08 -14.21 23.56
CA VAL A 259 -19.93 -14.80 24.91
C VAL A 259 -20.52 -13.86 25.98
N ILE A 260 -20.22 -12.56 25.92
CA ILE A 260 -20.77 -11.56 26.84
C ILE A 260 -22.30 -11.53 26.76
N GLY A 261 -22.85 -11.53 25.53
CA GLY A 261 -24.29 -11.55 25.30
C GLY A 261 -24.95 -12.81 25.83
N ALA A 262 -24.41 -13.99 25.54
CA ALA A 262 -24.93 -15.27 26.00
C ALA A 262 -24.89 -15.40 27.51
N THR A 263 -23.77 -15.00 28.15
CA THR A 263 -23.64 -15.04 29.62
C THR A 263 -24.55 -14.02 30.31
N GLY A 264 -24.73 -12.83 29.73
CA GLY A 264 -25.66 -11.82 30.21
C GLY A 264 -27.13 -12.27 30.15
N LEU A 265 -27.50 -12.93 29.03
CA LEU A 265 -28.83 -13.51 28.86
C LEU A 265 -29.07 -14.64 29.88
N ALA A 266 -28.08 -15.53 30.05
CA ALA A 266 -28.16 -16.61 31.06
C ALA A 266 -28.30 -16.09 32.48
N GLU A 267 -27.60 -15.00 32.85
CA GLU A 267 -27.78 -14.33 34.16
C GLU A 267 -29.17 -13.72 34.31
N CYS A 268 -29.74 -13.13 33.24
CA CYS A 268 -31.06 -12.54 33.24
C CYS A 268 -32.15 -13.60 33.42
N ILE A 269 -32.06 -14.72 32.69
CA ILE A 269 -32.96 -15.87 32.83
C ILE A 269 -32.88 -16.46 34.25
N LYS A 270 -31.69 -16.54 34.83
CA LYS A 270 -31.46 -17.05 36.17
C LYS A 270 -32.02 -16.14 37.26
N LYS A 271 -31.89 -14.82 37.14
CA LYS A 271 -32.54 -13.86 38.09
C LYS A 271 -34.06 -14.07 38.07
N ARG A 272 -34.63 -14.56 36.99
CA ARG A 272 -36.05 -14.85 36.84
C ARG A 272 -36.45 -16.21 37.44
N HIS A 273 -35.50 -17.15 37.64
CA HIS A 273 -35.78 -18.53 38.04
C HIS A 273 -35.09 -19.03 39.33
N ASN A 274 -34.46 -18.16 40.14
CA ASN A 274 -33.87 -18.49 41.46
C ASN A 274 -33.14 -19.85 41.50
N HIS A 275 -32.00 -20.02 40.84
CA HIS A 275 -31.17 -21.22 41.04
C HIS A 275 -29.63 -21.03 40.96
N THR A 276 -28.91 -21.93 41.61
CA THR A 276 -27.49 -21.95 42.05
C THR A 276 -26.38 -21.91 40.94
N LEU A 277 -26.66 -21.77 39.65
CA LEU A 277 -25.67 -21.80 38.54
C LEU A 277 -24.84 -20.50 38.37
N GLY A 278 -24.98 -19.48 39.21
CA GLY A 278 -24.54 -18.12 38.97
C GLY A 278 -23.07 -17.80 39.10
N LYS A 279 -22.30 -18.56 39.83
CA LYS A 279 -20.90 -18.19 40.11
C LYS A 279 -19.98 -18.44 38.91
N GLY A 280 -20.17 -19.52 38.15
CA GLY A 280 -19.35 -19.85 37.00
C GLY A 280 -19.58 -18.91 35.80
N ILE A 281 -20.85 -18.56 35.55
CA ILE A 281 -21.23 -17.65 34.41
C ILE A 281 -20.74 -16.24 34.66
N SER A 282 -20.81 -15.75 35.93
CA SER A 282 -20.28 -14.43 36.29
C SER A 282 -18.74 -14.34 36.15
N ALA A 283 -18.02 -15.41 36.52
CA ALA A 283 -16.58 -15.48 36.35
C ALA A 283 -16.17 -15.47 34.87
N LEU A 284 -16.84 -16.26 34.03
CA LEU A 284 -16.56 -16.30 32.58
C LEU A 284 -16.79 -14.93 31.93
N ARG A 285 -17.89 -14.23 32.28
CA ARG A 285 -18.17 -12.88 31.77
C ARG A 285 -17.10 -11.87 32.19
N LYS A 286 -16.61 -11.91 33.44
CA LYS A 286 -15.53 -11.04 33.90
C LYS A 286 -14.24 -11.26 33.12
N VAL A 287 -13.84 -12.52 32.92
CA VAL A 287 -12.64 -12.86 32.12
C VAL A 287 -12.76 -12.35 30.67
N THR A 288 -13.93 -12.54 30.07
CA THR A 288 -14.16 -12.09 28.68
C THR A 288 -14.14 -10.56 28.55
N VAL A 289 -14.71 -9.83 29.55
CA VAL A 289 -14.65 -8.36 29.57
C VAL A 289 -13.21 -7.88 29.73
N VAL A 290 -12.42 -8.49 30.62
CA VAL A 290 -11.01 -8.15 30.81
C VAL A 290 -10.21 -8.40 29.51
N LEU A 291 -10.40 -9.55 28.86
CA LEU A 291 -9.73 -9.87 27.60
C LEU A 291 -10.09 -8.88 26.49
N THR A 292 -11.37 -8.48 26.37
CA THR A 292 -11.78 -7.46 25.40
C THR A 292 -11.18 -6.08 25.71
N THR A 293 -11.10 -5.71 26.99
CA THR A 293 -10.53 -4.40 27.40
C THR A 293 -9.00 -4.34 27.18
N VAL A 294 -8.30 -5.47 27.34
CA VAL A 294 -6.84 -5.54 27.09
C VAL A 294 -6.52 -5.58 25.59
N MET A 295 -7.45 -6.02 24.77
CA MET A 295 -7.29 -6.07 23.29
C MET A 295 -7.64 -4.75 22.59
N TRP A 296 -8.19 -3.75 23.32
CA TRP A 296 -8.44 -2.37 22.87
C TRP A 296 -7.35 -1.43 23.37
#